data_03789a37991ddd964ad9e39bc0c46796
#
_entry.id   03789a37991ddd964ad9e39bc0c46796
#
_cell.length_a   1.000
_cell.length_b   1.000
_cell.length_c   1.000
_cell.angle_alpha   90.00
_cell.angle_beta   90.00
_cell.angle_gamma   90.00
#
_symmetry.space_group_name_H-M   'P 1'
#
loop_
_entity.id
_entity.type
_entity.pdbx_description
1 polymer ?
#
loop_
_entity_poly.entity_id
_entity_poly.type
_entity_poly.pdbx_seq_one_letter_code
_entity_poly.pdbx_strand_id
1 'polypeptide(L)'
;MKLVTCILIAGAMLASSADAADKVGRTPDGKPDLNGIWQGMGSAHWNLEPHNAEAGPVTAMGALGAIPGGLGVVEGGRIPYKPEAAKQRAGNKANWLELDPLVKCYLPGVPRATYLPHPFQIVQEPNTLLITYEFAGADRIVYMNRPGTQAQVDSWMGYNLGRW
;
A
#
# COMPACT_ATOMS: atom_id res chain seq x y z
N MET A 1 -60.14 9.60 31.83
CA MET A 1 -59.35 10.12 30.70
C MET A 1 -57.96 10.46 31.23
N LYS A 2 -57.00 9.57 31.10
CA LYS A 2 -55.61 9.81 31.53
C LYS A 2 -54.76 9.95 30.28
N LEU A 3 -54.24 11.16 30.05
CA LEU A 3 -53.29 11.46 28.99
C LEU A 3 -51.95 10.80 29.33
N VAL A 4 -51.50 9.88 28.48
CA VAL A 4 -50.15 9.32 28.54
C VAL A 4 -49.26 10.22 27.69
N THR A 5 -48.44 10.99 28.37
CA THR A 5 -47.43 11.85 27.74
C THR A 5 -46.26 10.97 27.35
N CYS A 6 -46.13 10.59 26.05
CA CYS A 6 -44.94 9.98 25.53
C CYS A 6 -43.84 11.04 25.41
N ILE A 7 -42.86 10.96 26.30
CA ILE A 7 -41.62 11.73 26.20
C ILE A 7 -40.75 11.04 25.17
N LEU A 8 -40.67 11.65 23.98
CA LEU A 8 -39.67 11.31 22.97
C LEU A 8 -38.29 11.80 23.45
N ILE A 9 -37.51 10.91 23.99
CA ILE A 9 -36.08 11.12 24.21
C ILE A 9 -35.41 10.96 22.84
N ALA A 10 -35.29 12.06 22.13
CA ALA A 10 -34.41 12.16 20.99
C ALA A 10 -32.96 12.06 21.50
N GLY A 11 -32.45 10.85 21.59
CA GLY A 11 -31.04 10.61 21.83
C GLY A 11 -30.25 11.19 20.66
N ALA A 12 -29.67 12.35 20.83
CA ALA A 12 -28.61 12.84 19.97
C ALA A 12 -27.43 11.88 20.10
N MET A 13 -27.38 10.87 19.24
CA MET A 13 -26.14 10.17 18.96
C MET A 13 -25.22 11.18 18.31
N LEU A 14 -24.43 11.84 19.13
CA LEU A 14 -23.21 12.50 18.69
C LEU A 14 -22.37 11.37 18.07
N ALA A 15 -22.44 11.27 16.76
CA ALA A 15 -21.45 10.55 15.99
C ALA A 15 -20.13 11.26 16.31
N SER A 16 -19.40 10.74 17.29
CA SER A 16 -17.99 10.99 17.43
C SER A 16 -17.40 10.44 16.13
N SER A 17 -17.27 11.30 15.12
CA SER A 17 -16.32 11.07 14.05
C SER A 17 -15.01 10.83 14.79
N ALA A 18 -14.61 9.58 14.84
CA ALA A 18 -13.28 9.21 15.26
C ALA A 18 -12.31 9.88 14.30
N ASP A 19 -11.92 11.08 14.64
CA ASP A 19 -10.72 11.74 14.12
C ASP A 19 -9.50 11.04 14.75
N ALA A 20 -9.49 9.72 14.61
CA ALA A 20 -8.36 8.86 14.89
C ALA A 20 -7.48 8.77 13.62
N ALA A 21 -7.22 9.88 12.98
CA ALA A 21 -5.92 10.05 12.38
C ALA A 21 -4.96 10.18 13.57
N ASP A 22 -4.45 9.05 14.06
CA ASP A 22 -3.34 9.05 15.00
C ASP A 22 -2.31 10.00 14.41
N LYS A 23 -2.15 11.16 15.08
CA LYS A 23 -1.19 12.17 14.64
C LYS A 23 0.16 11.49 14.77
N VAL A 24 0.74 11.09 13.65
CA VAL A 24 2.11 10.59 13.61
C VAL A 24 2.95 11.53 14.47
N GLY A 25 3.62 10.98 15.48
CA GLY A 25 4.50 11.74 16.37
C GLY A 25 5.51 12.57 15.58
N ARG A 26 6.26 13.40 16.26
CA ARG A 26 7.35 14.14 15.64
C ARG A 26 8.67 13.77 16.29
N THR A 27 9.69 13.66 15.46
CA THR A 27 11.07 13.56 15.90
C THR A 27 11.57 14.87 16.53
N PRO A 28 12.66 14.87 17.29
CA PRO A 28 13.21 16.08 17.92
C PRO A 28 13.50 17.21 16.94
N ASP A 29 13.79 16.90 15.68
CA ASP A 29 14.00 17.88 14.60
C ASP A 29 12.69 18.31 13.89
N GLY A 30 11.53 17.93 14.45
CA GLY A 30 10.20 18.36 13.99
C GLY A 30 9.65 17.64 12.76
N LYS A 31 10.32 16.62 12.26
CA LYS A 31 9.83 15.79 11.15
C LYS A 31 8.79 14.79 11.64
N PRO A 32 7.91 14.29 10.74
CA PRO A 32 7.06 13.16 11.11
C PRO A 32 7.91 11.98 11.59
N ASP A 33 7.55 11.38 12.72
CA ASP A 33 8.21 10.19 13.23
C ASP A 33 7.62 8.95 12.54
N LEU A 34 8.37 8.39 11.63
CA LEU A 34 7.97 7.21 10.86
C LEU A 34 8.52 5.91 11.46
N ASN A 35 9.31 5.99 12.56
CA ASN A 35 9.83 4.79 13.20
C ASN A 35 8.70 3.85 13.60
N GLY A 36 8.92 2.56 13.40
CA GLY A 36 7.96 1.55 13.85
C GLY A 36 7.75 0.43 12.84
N ILE A 37 6.79 -0.42 13.17
CA ILE A 37 6.35 -1.51 12.31
C ILE A 37 5.03 -1.10 11.68
N TRP A 38 4.96 -1.22 10.37
CA TRP A 38 3.85 -0.80 9.55
C TRP A 38 3.34 -1.95 8.69
N GLN A 39 2.09 -1.90 8.31
CA GLN A 39 1.52 -2.86 7.36
C GLN A 39 0.51 -2.16 6.46
N GLY A 40 0.60 -2.41 5.16
CA GLY A 40 -0.41 -1.96 4.19
C GLY A 40 -1.73 -2.71 4.43
N MET A 41 -2.78 -1.96 4.78
CA MET A 41 -4.12 -2.52 4.96
C MET A 41 -4.95 -2.26 3.72
N GLY A 42 -5.64 -3.29 3.21
CA GLY A 42 -6.55 -3.14 2.08
C GLY A 42 -6.31 -4.14 0.95
N SER A 43 -6.92 -3.88 -0.20
CA SER A 43 -6.93 -4.77 -1.37
C SER A 43 -5.86 -4.44 -2.42
N ALA A 44 -4.95 -3.49 -2.13
CA ALA A 44 -3.96 -2.99 -3.09
C ALA A 44 -3.03 -4.08 -3.65
N HIS A 45 -2.76 -5.12 -2.88
CA HIS A 45 -1.93 -6.25 -3.30
C HIS A 45 -2.62 -7.13 -4.37
N TRP A 46 -3.94 -7.07 -4.45
CA TRP A 46 -4.71 -7.71 -5.52
C TRP A 46 -4.81 -6.80 -6.74
N ASN A 47 -5.26 -5.57 -6.54
CA ASN A 47 -5.32 -4.54 -7.56
C ASN A 47 -5.32 -3.16 -6.90
N LEU A 48 -4.50 -2.24 -7.43
CA LEU A 48 -4.45 -0.86 -6.98
C LEU A 48 -5.73 -0.10 -7.31
N GLU A 49 -6.40 -0.45 -8.41
CA GLU A 49 -7.65 0.14 -8.86
C GLU A 49 -8.86 -0.59 -8.24
N PRO A 50 -10.05 0.05 -8.13
CA PRO A 50 -11.28 -0.63 -7.72
C PRO A 50 -11.59 -1.81 -8.64
N HIS A 51 -11.99 -2.93 -8.05
CA HIS A 51 -12.27 -4.14 -8.82
C HIS A 51 -13.32 -5.01 -8.11
N ASN A 52 -14.07 -5.75 -8.90
CA ASN A 52 -14.97 -6.76 -8.41
C ASN A 52 -14.21 -8.04 -8.02
N ALA A 53 -14.86 -8.91 -7.26
CA ALA A 53 -14.35 -10.25 -7.06
C ALA A 53 -14.29 -11.00 -8.41
N GLU A 54 -13.19 -11.70 -8.64
CA GLU A 54 -12.97 -12.49 -9.86
C GLU A 54 -12.32 -13.83 -9.56
N ALA A 55 -12.39 -14.75 -10.50
CA ALA A 55 -11.67 -16.02 -10.38
C ALA A 55 -10.16 -15.75 -10.31
N GLY A 56 -9.49 -16.48 -9.45
CA GLY A 56 -8.04 -16.40 -9.35
C GLY A 56 -7.35 -17.00 -10.59
N PRO A 57 -6.06 -16.68 -10.75
CA PRO A 57 -5.30 -17.13 -11.91
C PRO A 57 -5.07 -18.65 -11.94
N VAL A 58 -5.24 -19.32 -10.81
CA VAL A 58 -5.14 -20.79 -10.69
C VAL A 58 -6.53 -21.36 -10.45
N THR A 59 -7.24 -21.68 -11.51
CA THR A 59 -8.65 -22.13 -11.46
C THR A 59 -8.84 -23.41 -10.63
N ALA A 60 -7.85 -24.27 -10.54
CA ALA A 60 -7.89 -25.49 -9.73
C ALA A 60 -8.04 -25.20 -8.21
N MET A 61 -7.69 -24.02 -7.76
CA MET A 61 -7.85 -23.60 -6.36
C MET A 61 -9.31 -23.19 -6.01
N GLY A 62 -10.17 -23.05 -7.00
CA GLY A 62 -11.56 -22.67 -6.79
C GLY A 62 -11.70 -21.39 -5.97
N ALA A 63 -12.60 -21.39 -4.98
CA ALA A 63 -12.85 -20.24 -4.12
C ALA A 63 -11.63 -19.82 -3.27
N LEU A 64 -10.75 -20.74 -2.91
CA LEU A 64 -9.53 -20.44 -2.15
C LEU A 64 -8.54 -19.56 -2.93
N GLY A 65 -8.55 -19.69 -4.25
CA GLY A 65 -7.70 -18.89 -5.12
C GLY A 65 -8.38 -17.62 -5.67
N ALA A 66 -9.65 -17.37 -5.33
CA ALA A 66 -10.39 -16.24 -5.85
C ALA A 66 -9.79 -14.91 -5.38
N ILE A 67 -9.82 -13.92 -6.26
CA ILE A 67 -9.43 -12.55 -5.93
C ILE A 67 -10.66 -11.84 -5.33
N PRO A 68 -10.60 -11.40 -4.07
CA PRO A 68 -11.72 -10.66 -3.47
C PRO A 68 -11.89 -9.30 -4.16
N GLY A 69 -13.11 -8.78 -4.17
CA GLY A 69 -13.36 -7.41 -4.60
C GLY A 69 -12.74 -6.38 -3.66
N GLY A 70 -12.40 -5.21 -4.17
CA GLY A 70 -11.81 -4.14 -3.38
C GLY A 70 -12.04 -2.76 -3.96
N LEU A 71 -12.01 -1.75 -3.07
CA LEU A 71 -12.16 -0.34 -3.45
C LEU A 71 -10.89 0.23 -4.11
N GLY A 72 -9.77 -0.49 -4.03
CA GLY A 72 -8.49 0.02 -4.48
C GLY A 72 -7.95 1.14 -3.58
N VAL A 73 -6.83 1.73 -3.98
CA VAL A 73 -6.15 2.80 -3.25
C VAL A 73 -5.78 3.98 -4.15
N VAL A 74 -6.23 3.97 -5.40
CA VAL A 74 -5.94 5.02 -6.38
C VAL A 74 -6.96 6.12 -6.25
N GLU A 75 -6.52 7.35 -5.99
CA GLU A 75 -7.37 8.52 -6.03
C GLU A 75 -7.99 8.69 -7.43
N GLY A 76 -9.30 8.92 -7.49
CA GLY A 76 -10.03 8.94 -8.76
C GLY A 76 -10.28 7.56 -9.39
N GLY A 77 -9.84 6.49 -8.75
CA GLY A 77 -10.17 5.10 -9.11
C GLY A 77 -9.46 4.54 -10.35
N ARG A 78 -8.60 5.32 -11.02
CA ARG A 78 -7.89 4.87 -12.21
C ARG A 78 -6.46 5.39 -12.26
N ILE A 79 -5.54 4.51 -12.65
CA ILE A 79 -4.15 4.90 -12.95
C ILE A 79 -4.11 5.43 -14.39
N PRO A 80 -3.61 6.65 -14.64
CA PRO A 80 -3.55 7.24 -15.98
C PRO A 80 -2.41 6.63 -16.82
N TYR A 81 -2.55 5.36 -17.16
CA TYR A 81 -1.57 4.68 -18.00
C TYR A 81 -1.45 5.31 -19.38
N LYS A 82 -0.23 5.47 -19.86
CA LYS A 82 0.00 5.69 -21.30
C LYS A 82 -0.49 4.47 -22.08
N PRO A 83 -0.92 4.63 -23.36
CA PRO A 83 -1.47 3.53 -24.15
C PRO A 83 -0.56 2.29 -24.23
N GLU A 84 0.74 2.50 -24.42
CA GLU A 84 1.74 1.44 -24.49
C GLU A 84 1.88 0.71 -23.15
N ALA A 85 1.85 1.43 -22.01
CA ALA A 85 1.93 0.86 -20.69
C ALA A 85 0.67 0.05 -20.34
N ALA A 86 -0.51 0.52 -20.76
CA ALA A 86 -1.76 -0.21 -20.61
C ALA A 86 -1.74 -1.54 -21.37
N LYS A 87 -1.22 -1.53 -22.60
CA LYS A 87 -1.03 -2.74 -23.41
C LYS A 87 -0.04 -3.71 -22.76
N GLN A 88 1.07 -3.18 -22.26
CA GLN A 88 2.06 -4.00 -21.53
C GLN A 88 1.47 -4.61 -20.27
N ARG A 89 0.71 -3.83 -19.47
CA ARG A 89 0.01 -4.34 -18.27
C ARG A 89 -0.91 -5.52 -18.62
N ALA A 90 -1.71 -5.39 -19.68
CA ALA A 90 -2.60 -6.45 -20.13
C ALA A 90 -1.83 -7.72 -20.57
N GLY A 91 -0.74 -7.55 -21.30
CA GLY A 91 0.14 -8.63 -21.69
C GLY A 91 0.80 -9.33 -20.50
N ASN A 92 1.28 -8.57 -19.53
CA ASN A 92 1.87 -9.09 -18.29
C ASN A 92 0.82 -9.87 -17.46
N LYS A 93 -0.43 -9.35 -17.35
CA LYS A 93 -1.51 -10.06 -16.65
C LYS A 93 -1.83 -11.39 -17.33
N ALA A 94 -1.87 -11.43 -18.65
CA ALA A 94 -2.16 -12.66 -19.41
C ALA A 94 -1.05 -13.72 -19.28
N ASN A 95 0.20 -13.29 -19.10
CA ASN A 95 1.38 -14.16 -19.03
C ASN A 95 2.10 -14.06 -17.68
N TRP A 96 1.37 -13.91 -16.60
CA TRP A 96 1.92 -13.60 -15.29
C TRP A 96 2.90 -14.66 -14.76
N LEU A 97 2.68 -15.95 -15.04
CA LEU A 97 3.59 -17.03 -14.65
C LEU A 97 4.99 -16.86 -15.24
N GLU A 98 5.07 -16.34 -16.46
CA GLU A 98 6.34 -16.15 -17.16
C GLU A 98 6.95 -14.77 -16.89
N LEU A 99 6.12 -13.78 -16.60
CA LEU A 99 6.57 -12.39 -16.58
C LEU A 99 6.61 -11.77 -15.19
N ASP A 100 5.88 -12.31 -14.19
CA ASP A 100 5.93 -11.76 -12.85
C ASP A 100 7.25 -12.14 -12.15
N PRO A 101 8.08 -11.16 -11.77
CA PRO A 101 9.34 -11.40 -11.08
C PRO A 101 9.18 -12.21 -9.77
N LEU A 102 8.06 -12.03 -9.04
CA LEU A 102 7.85 -12.75 -7.78
C LEU A 102 7.68 -14.25 -7.98
N VAL A 103 7.10 -14.69 -9.09
CA VAL A 103 6.99 -16.13 -9.44
C VAL A 103 8.37 -16.75 -9.61
N LYS A 104 9.36 -15.93 -9.97
CA LYS A 104 10.75 -16.35 -10.18
C LYS A 104 11.67 -16.06 -8.98
N CYS A 105 11.08 -15.81 -7.81
CA CYS A 105 11.79 -15.52 -6.56
C CYS A 105 12.67 -14.26 -6.59
N TYR A 106 12.38 -13.30 -7.46
CA TYR A 106 13.01 -11.99 -7.39
C TYR A 106 12.35 -11.11 -6.30
N LEU A 107 13.05 -10.07 -5.88
CA LEU A 107 12.52 -9.07 -4.97
C LEU A 107 11.30 -8.35 -5.56
N PRO A 108 10.36 -7.89 -4.72
CA PRO A 108 9.11 -7.28 -5.20
C PRO A 108 9.31 -5.97 -5.97
N GLY A 109 10.43 -5.29 -5.73
CA GLY A 109 10.66 -3.98 -6.29
C GLY A 109 9.79 -2.87 -5.66
N VAL A 110 9.95 -1.66 -6.18
CA VAL A 110 9.23 -0.47 -5.74
C VAL A 110 8.29 -0.02 -6.87
N PRO A 111 7.03 0.28 -6.59
CA PRO A 111 6.36 0.43 -5.28
C PRO A 111 5.76 -0.84 -4.68
N ARG A 112 5.83 -2.00 -5.35
CA ARG A 112 5.10 -3.22 -4.97
C ARG A 112 5.37 -3.65 -3.52
N ALA A 113 6.61 -3.57 -3.05
CA ALA A 113 6.99 -3.94 -1.69
C ALA A 113 6.13 -3.23 -0.62
N THR A 114 5.74 -1.97 -0.85
CA THR A 114 5.04 -1.13 0.13
C THR A 114 3.55 -1.43 0.26
N TYR A 115 2.94 -2.10 -0.70
CA TYR A 115 1.51 -2.43 -0.64
C TYR A 115 1.23 -3.94 -0.58
N LEU A 116 2.24 -4.77 -0.47
CA LEU A 116 2.05 -6.18 -0.11
C LEU A 116 1.49 -6.28 1.31
N PRO A 117 0.65 -7.31 1.62
CA PRO A 117 -0.01 -7.44 2.91
C PRO A 117 0.93 -8.04 3.98
N HIS A 118 2.17 -7.64 3.98
CA HIS A 118 3.21 -8.07 4.91
C HIS A 118 3.74 -6.87 5.69
N PRO A 119 4.11 -7.04 6.96
CA PRO A 119 4.68 -5.96 7.73
C PRO A 119 6.05 -5.53 7.20
N PHE A 120 6.38 -4.27 7.47
CA PHE A 120 7.70 -3.72 7.26
C PHE A 120 8.07 -2.80 8.41
N GLN A 121 9.34 -2.70 8.69
CA GLN A 121 9.87 -1.79 9.70
C GLN A 121 10.50 -0.58 9.03
N ILE A 122 10.22 0.60 9.57
CA ILE A 122 10.95 1.83 9.23
C ILE A 122 11.87 2.18 10.39
N VAL A 123 13.13 2.41 10.08
CA VAL A 123 14.12 3.00 10.97
C VAL A 123 14.53 4.33 10.38
N GLN A 124 14.24 5.40 11.11
CA GLN A 124 14.44 6.77 10.65
C GLN A 124 15.62 7.40 11.36
N GLU A 125 16.54 7.91 10.57
CA GLU A 125 17.64 8.76 11.00
C GLU A 125 17.56 10.13 10.28
N PRO A 126 18.30 11.14 10.71
CA PRO A 126 18.21 12.49 10.14
C PRO A 126 18.39 12.55 8.63
N ASN A 127 19.24 11.71 8.07
CA ASN A 127 19.60 11.71 6.65
C ASN A 127 19.30 10.40 5.92
N THR A 128 18.67 9.44 6.58
CA THR A 128 18.42 8.12 6.00
C THR A 128 17.13 7.52 6.56
N LEU A 129 16.34 6.92 5.70
CA LEU A 129 15.27 6.00 6.10
C LEU A 129 15.66 4.60 5.61
N LEU A 130 15.74 3.64 6.54
CA LEU A 130 15.83 2.22 6.21
C LEU A 130 14.42 1.63 6.33
N ILE A 131 13.97 0.96 5.27
CA ILE A 131 12.70 0.23 5.27
C ILE A 131 13.04 -1.23 5.03
N THR A 132 12.81 -2.06 6.05
CA THR A 132 13.04 -3.51 6.00
C THR A 132 11.71 -4.22 5.88
N TYR A 133 11.51 -4.97 4.81
CA TYR A 133 10.29 -5.71 4.52
C TYR A 133 10.42 -7.15 4.99
N GLU A 134 9.39 -7.67 5.67
CA GLU A 134 9.32 -9.10 6.00
C GLU A 134 9.31 -9.95 4.72
N PHE A 135 8.55 -9.52 3.72
CA PHE A 135 8.45 -10.24 2.46
C PHE A 135 9.78 -10.23 1.70
N ALA A 136 10.27 -11.41 1.38
CA ALA A 136 11.51 -11.65 0.64
C ALA A 136 12.78 -11.10 1.31
N GLY A 137 12.73 -10.66 2.57
CA GLY A 137 13.86 -10.01 3.25
C GLY A 137 14.39 -8.80 2.48
N ALA A 138 13.50 -8.08 1.83
CA ALA A 138 13.88 -6.94 1.00
C ALA A 138 14.16 -5.70 1.85
N ASP A 139 15.23 -4.99 1.53
CA ASP A 139 15.59 -3.74 2.17
C ASP A 139 15.58 -2.58 1.18
N ARG A 140 15.16 -1.41 1.66
CA ARG A 140 15.15 -0.18 0.90
C ARG A 140 15.78 0.94 1.71
N ILE A 141 16.85 1.53 1.20
CA ILE A 141 17.47 2.71 1.78
C ILE A 141 17.01 3.93 1.01
N VAL A 142 16.47 4.93 1.71
CA VAL A 142 16.12 6.25 1.15
C VAL A 142 17.09 7.28 1.73
N TYR A 143 17.91 7.87 0.87
CA TYR A 143 18.84 8.92 1.25
C TYR A 143 18.10 10.26 1.25
N MET A 144 18.02 10.87 2.42
CA MET A 144 17.30 12.12 2.61
C MET A 144 18.18 13.33 2.28
N ASN A 145 17.58 14.32 1.61
CA ASN A 145 18.18 15.63 1.35
C ASN A 145 19.52 15.60 0.59
N ARG A 146 19.82 14.50 -0.12
CA ARG A 146 21.00 14.42 -0.99
C ARG A 146 20.73 15.05 -2.35
N PRO A 147 21.74 15.64 -3.00
CA PRO A 147 21.66 16.01 -4.42
C PRO A 147 21.29 14.78 -5.25
N GLY A 148 20.50 14.99 -6.31
CA GLY A 148 20.20 13.92 -7.26
C GLY A 148 21.47 13.41 -7.92
N THR A 149 21.78 12.14 -7.69
CA THR A 149 22.88 11.43 -8.37
C THR A 149 22.28 10.22 -9.06
N GLN A 150 22.83 9.87 -10.21
CA GLN A 150 22.42 8.65 -10.90
C GLN A 150 22.96 7.43 -10.12
N ALA A 151 22.15 6.39 -10.02
CA ALA A 151 22.60 5.11 -9.49
C ALA A 151 23.76 4.57 -10.34
N GLN A 152 24.77 4.01 -9.68
CA GLN A 152 25.91 3.41 -10.39
C GLN A 152 25.56 2.02 -10.95
N VAL A 153 24.62 1.34 -10.31
CA VAL A 153 24.10 0.02 -10.70
C VAL A 153 22.60 -0.02 -10.49
N ASP A 154 21.91 -0.76 -11.33
CA ASP A 154 20.48 -1.02 -11.18
C ASP A 154 20.24 -1.93 -9.97
N SER A 155 19.15 -1.66 -9.26
CA SER A 155 18.70 -2.44 -8.10
C SER A 155 17.19 -2.65 -8.16
N TRP A 156 16.72 -3.85 -7.81
CA TRP A 156 15.30 -4.16 -7.68
C TRP A 156 14.57 -3.23 -6.71
N MET A 157 15.24 -2.81 -5.64
CA MET A 157 14.68 -1.89 -4.64
C MET A 157 15.00 -0.43 -4.95
N GLY A 158 15.64 -0.18 -6.07
CA GLY A 158 15.96 1.15 -6.59
C GLY A 158 17.07 1.88 -5.80
N TYR A 159 17.50 3.01 -6.35
CA TYR A 159 18.30 4.02 -5.65
C TYR A 159 17.35 5.15 -5.27
N ASN A 160 17.10 5.31 -3.97
CA ASN A 160 16.02 6.14 -3.52
C ASN A 160 16.52 7.43 -2.89
N LEU A 161 16.02 8.54 -3.38
CA LEU A 161 16.26 9.86 -2.83
C LEU A 161 14.96 10.42 -2.27
N GLY A 162 15.04 11.02 -1.09
CA GLY A 162 13.92 11.62 -0.41
C GLY A 162 14.18 13.05 0.03
N ARG A 163 13.11 13.78 0.31
CA ARG A 163 13.14 15.10 0.94
C ARG A 163 11.89 15.29 1.80
N TRP A 164 12.06 16.04 2.85
CA TRP A 164 10.94 16.48 3.68
C TRP A 164 10.25 17.70 3.06
#